data_3f3734fb383a35e7f8f7f89aa7f0931a
#
_entry.id   3f3734fb383a35e7f8f7f89aa7f0931a
#
_cell.length_a   1.000
_cell.length_b   1.000
_cell.length_c   1.000
_cell.angle_alpha   90.00
_cell.angle_beta   90.00
_cell.angle_gamma   90.00
#
_symmetry.space_group_name_H-M   'P 1'
#
loop_
_entity.id
_entity.type
_entity.pdbx_description
1 polymer ?
#
loop_
_entity_poly.entity_id
_entity_poly.type
_entity_poly.pdbx_seq_one_letter_code
_entity_poly.pdbx_strand_id
1 'polypeptide(L)'
;SFPEDIYLLAKCLLQQDDIRLIEMKDYIKNPKPSGYRSLHLIVAVPIFLQNEKREMKVEVQLRTIAMDFWASLEHKVRYKKNVPPTEAEQLAAELTECAEISAQLDQRMQNIRNRLAQAAEENKPSNRKGLPILSPLGKLTNF
;
A
#
# COMPACT_ATOMS: atom_id res chain seq x y z
N SER A 1 -3.79 5.57 3.10
CA SER A 1 -2.87 4.55 2.60
C SER A 1 -1.89 4.14 3.69
N PHE A 2 -1.70 2.86 3.86
CA PHE A 2 -0.86 2.28 4.90
C PHE A 2 0.19 1.35 4.28
N PRO A 3 1.29 1.03 4.96
CA PRO A 3 2.34 0.16 4.40
C PRO A 3 1.82 -1.17 3.86
N GLU A 4 0.90 -1.84 4.54
CA GLU A 4 0.33 -3.12 4.06
C GLU A 4 -0.54 -2.96 2.80
N ASP A 5 -1.17 -1.80 2.60
CA ASP A 5 -1.95 -1.52 1.38
C ASP A 5 -1.06 -1.49 0.14
N ILE A 6 0.19 -1.06 0.30
CA ILE A 6 1.18 -1.05 -0.78
C ILE A 6 1.44 -2.47 -1.28
N TYR A 7 1.64 -3.42 -0.38
CA TYR A 7 1.87 -4.82 -0.75
C TYR A 7 0.63 -5.47 -1.37
N LEU A 8 -0.55 -5.13 -0.86
CA LEU A 8 -1.81 -5.60 -1.45
C LEU A 8 -1.99 -5.06 -2.87
N LEU A 9 -1.74 -3.77 -3.07
CA LEU A 9 -1.82 -3.14 -4.39
C LEU A 9 -0.80 -3.73 -5.36
N ALA A 10 0.44 -3.94 -4.91
CA ALA A 10 1.48 -4.60 -5.70
C ALA A 10 1.05 -6.00 -6.13
N LYS A 11 0.49 -6.77 -5.22
CA LYS A 11 -0.04 -8.11 -5.51
C LYS A 11 -1.15 -8.06 -6.57
N CYS A 12 -2.10 -7.15 -6.41
CA CYS A 12 -3.19 -6.98 -7.39
C CYS A 12 -2.66 -6.59 -8.77
N LEU A 13 -1.68 -5.68 -8.82
CA LEU A 13 -1.04 -5.27 -10.08
C LEU A 13 -0.35 -6.44 -10.77
N LEU A 14 0.40 -7.23 -10.03
CA LEU A 14 1.16 -8.36 -10.57
C LEU A 14 0.30 -9.58 -10.93
N GLN A 15 -0.97 -9.59 -10.54
CA GLN A 15 -1.94 -10.62 -10.96
C GLN A 15 -2.56 -10.34 -12.33
N GLN A 16 -2.29 -9.18 -12.94
CA GLN A 16 -2.76 -8.87 -14.29
C GLN A 16 -1.97 -9.69 -15.32
N ASP A 17 -2.67 -10.28 -16.29
CA ASP A 17 -2.08 -11.20 -17.27
C ASP A 17 -1.08 -10.50 -18.22
N ASP A 18 -1.22 -9.21 -18.37
CA ASP A 18 -0.41 -8.38 -19.27
C ASP A 18 0.77 -7.69 -18.56
N ILE A 19 0.94 -7.93 -17.27
CA ILE A 19 2.02 -7.34 -16.48
C ILE A 19 2.98 -8.43 -16.01
N ARG A 20 4.24 -8.32 -16.40
CA ARG A 20 5.29 -9.25 -15.99
C ARG A 20 6.32 -8.56 -15.12
N LEU A 21 6.50 -9.06 -13.88
CA LEU A 21 7.53 -8.54 -12.99
C LEU A 21 8.93 -8.88 -13.50
N ILE A 22 9.80 -7.88 -13.60
CA ILE A 22 11.22 -8.02 -13.92
C ILE A 22 12.05 -7.96 -12.63
N GLU A 23 11.81 -6.96 -11.78
CA GLU A 23 12.56 -6.74 -10.54
C GLU A 23 11.66 -6.08 -9.48
N MET A 24 11.89 -6.42 -8.22
CA MET A 24 11.27 -5.77 -7.08
C MET A 24 12.35 -5.27 -6.12
N LYS A 25 12.28 -3.98 -5.77
CA LYS A 25 13.14 -3.36 -4.76
C LYS A 25 12.28 -2.86 -3.61
N ASP A 26 12.41 -3.51 -2.48
CA ASP A 26 11.62 -3.21 -1.29
C ASP A 26 12.41 -2.30 -0.34
N TYR A 27 12.28 -1.00 -0.54
CA TYR A 27 12.85 0.02 0.34
C TYR A 27 11.94 0.36 1.53
N ILE A 28 10.81 -0.32 1.68
CA ILE A 28 9.99 -0.22 2.90
C ILE A 28 10.60 -1.09 3.99
N LYS A 29 10.94 -2.34 3.64
CA LYS A 29 11.61 -3.28 4.55
C LYS A 29 13.09 -2.96 4.75
N ASN A 30 13.75 -2.50 3.69
CA ASN A 30 15.17 -2.17 3.66
C ASN A 30 15.35 -0.72 3.19
N PRO A 31 15.11 0.29 4.05
CA PRO A 31 15.24 1.69 3.68
C PRO A 31 16.64 2.03 3.19
N LYS A 32 16.74 3.02 2.32
CA LYS A 32 18.04 3.58 1.94
C LYS A 32 18.69 4.29 3.14
N PRO A 33 20.02 4.49 3.15
CA PRO A 33 20.70 5.19 4.24
C PRO A 33 20.15 6.58 4.55
N SER A 34 19.58 7.27 3.55
CA SER A 34 18.91 8.56 3.71
C SER A 34 17.58 8.50 4.46
N GLY A 35 17.03 7.32 4.65
CA GLY A 35 15.67 7.11 5.17
C GLY A 35 14.60 6.96 4.08
N TYR A 36 14.96 7.01 2.81
CA TYR A 36 14.03 6.83 1.71
C TYR A 36 13.33 5.47 1.76
N ARG A 37 12.00 5.48 1.67
CA ARG A 37 11.13 4.30 1.67
C ARG A 37 10.16 4.33 0.49
N SER A 38 10.06 3.22 -0.20
CA SER A 38 9.14 2.98 -1.32
C SER A 38 9.21 1.52 -1.73
N LEU A 39 8.15 1.00 -2.33
CA LEU A 39 8.21 -0.26 -3.05
C LEU A 39 8.35 0.04 -4.54
N HIS A 40 9.43 -0.42 -5.17
CA HIS A 40 9.68 -0.27 -6.59
C HIS A 40 9.44 -1.59 -7.30
N LEU A 41 8.61 -1.55 -8.34
CA LEU A 41 8.37 -2.68 -9.23
C LEU A 41 8.86 -2.28 -10.62
N ILE A 42 9.81 -3.01 -11.16
CA ILE A 42 10.16 -2.91 -12.58
C ILE A 42 9.37 -3.99 -13.29
N VAL A 43 8.45 -3.57 -14.14
CA VAL A 43 7.53 -4.46 -14.86
C VAL A 43 7.68 -4.28 -16.37
N ALA A 44 7.39 -5.34 -17.11
CA ALA A 44 7.19 -5.28 -18.54
C ALA A 44 5.69 -5.24 -18.82
N VAL A 45 5.27 -4.24 -19.60
CA VAL A 45 3.89 -4.06 -20.05
C VAL A 45 3.84 -4.06 -21.56
N PRO A 46 2.84 -4.71 -22.17
CA PRO A 46 2.67 -4.64 -23.62
C PRO A 46 2.12 -3.28 -24.03
N ILE A 47 2.70 -2.71 -25.05
CA ILE A 47 2.12 -1.59 -25.79
C ILE A 47 1.74 -2.04 -27.18
N PHE A 48 0.59 -1.56 -27.66
CA PHE A 48 0.08 -1.87 -28.98
C PHE A 48 0.31 -0.65 -29.89
N LEU A 49 1.22 -0.81 -30.81
CA LEU A 49 1.45 0.15 -31.88
C LEU A 49 0.62 -0.26 -33.11
N GLN A 50 0.50 0.64 -34.08
CA GLN A 50 -0.35 0.42 -35.25
C GLN A 50 -0.08 -0.91 -35.96
N ASN A 51 1.20 -1.36 -36.02
CA ASN A 51 1.62 -2.54 -36.75
C ASN A 51 2.37 -3.58 -35.92
N GLU A 52 2.54 -3.36 -34.59
CA GLU A 52 3.29 -4.28 -33.76
C GLU A 52 2.88 -4.18 -32.29
N LYS A 53 3.09 -5.28 -31.58
CA LYS A 53 3.03 -5.32 -30.13
C LYS A 53 4.46 -5.29 -29.57
N ARG A 54 4.75 -4.38 -28.65
CA ARG A 54 6.03 -4.29 -27.95
C ARG A 54 5.86 -4.43 -26.47
N GLU A 55 6.87 -5.00 -25.79
CA GLU A 55 7.00 -4.89 -24.34
C GLU A 55 7.83 -3.64 -23.98
N MET A 56 7.32 -2.87 -23.02
CA MET A 56 8.02 -1.73 -22.44
C MET A 56 8.31 -1.99 -20.98
N LYS A 57 9.51 -1.61 -20.53
CA LYS A 57 9.85 -1.57 -19.12
C LYS A 57 9.26 -0.31 -18.49
N VAL A 58 8.55 -0.50 -17.39
CA VAL A 58 7.95 0.58 -16.58
C VAL A 58 8.39 0.39 -15.15
N GLU A 59 8.82 1.47 -14.50
CA GLU A 59 9.05 1.52 -13.07
C GLU A 59 7.80 2.05 -12.37
N VAL A 60 7.22 1.23 -11.51
CA VAL A 60 6.10 1.60 -10.65
C VAL A 60 6.62 1.81 -9.24
N GLN A 61 6.41 3.00 -8.69
CA GLN A 61 6.78 3.34 -7.33
C GLN A 61 5.52 3.45 -6.48
N LEU A 62 5.41 2.60 -5.46
CA LEU A 62 4.29 2.59 -4.53
C LEU A 62 4.74 3.12 -3.18
N ARG A 63 4.03 4.13 -2.67
CA ARG A 63 4.33 4.84 -1.43
C ARG A 63 3.07 5.09 -0.62
N THR A 64 3.20 5.20 0.69
CA THR A 64 2.19 5.87 1.50
C THR A 64 2.25 7.38 1.28
N ILE A 65 1.22 8.09 1.73
CA ILE A 65 1.20 9.56 1.69
C ILE A 65 2.39 10.14 2.47
N ALA A 66 2.71 9.57 3.62
CA ALA A 66 3.83 10.00 4.44
C ALA A 66 5.19 9.78 3.74
N MET A 67 5.38 8.64 3.09
CA MET A 67 6.58 8.36 2.29
C MET A 67 6.74 9.33 1.13
N ASP A 68 5.66 9.66 0.44
CA ASP A 68 5.68 10.58 -0.70
C ASP A 68 5.95 12.01 -0.26
N PHE A 69 5.34 12.46 0.83
CA PHE A 69 5.60 13.77 1.42
C PHE A 69 7.08 13.93 1.80
N TRP A 70 7.64 12.94 2.49
CA TRP A 70 9.05 12.92 2.85
C TRP A 70 9.97 12.96 1.62
N ALA A 71 9.71 12.11 0.62
CA ALA A 71 10.50 12.01 -0.59
C ALA A 71 10.50 13.32 -1.40
N SER A 72 9.36 14.01 -1.42
CA SER A 72 9.21 15.30 -2.09
C SER A 72 10.08 16.38 -1.45
N LEU A 73 10.19 16.38 -0.12
CA LEU A 73 11.02 17.34 0.60
C LEU A 73 12.51 17.00 0.48
N GLU A 74 12.87 15.73 0.60
CA GLU A 74 14.26 15.26 0.42
C GLU A 74 14.80 15.64 -0.96
N HIS A 75 13.98 15.46 -2.00
CA HIS A 75 14.33 15.86 -3.35
C HIS A 75 14.63 17.37 -3.45
N LYS A 76 13.81 18.21 -2.80
CA LYS A 76 14.04 19.67 -2.77
C LYS A 76 15.34 20.03 -2.09
N VAL A 77 15.66 19.41 -0.97
CA VAL A 77 16.92 19.65 -0.23
C VAL A 77 18.13 19.24 -1.05
N ARG A 78 18.07 18.08 -1.69
CA ARG A 78 19.15 17.54 -2.51
C ARG A 78 19.47 18.39 -3.73
N TYR A 79 18.47 18.97 -4.38
CA TYR A 79 18.63 19.70 -5.65
C TYR A 79 18.64 21.21 -5.48
N LYS A 80 18.61 21.74 -4.26
CA LYS A 80 18.66 23.18 -4.02
C LYS A 80 20.09 23.71 -4.17
N LYS A 81 20.32 24.50 -5.21
CA LYS A 81 21.66 24.99 -5.59
C LYS A 81 22.27 26.04 -4.65
N ASN A 82 21.49 26.63 -3.74
CA ASN A 82 21.90 27.79 -2.93
C ASN A 82 22.03 27.50 -1.42
N VAL A 83 22.12 26.23 -1.03
CA VAL A 83 22.31 25.84 0.37
C VAL A 83 23.78 25.54 0.62
N PRO A 84 24.41 26.17 1.65
CA PRO A 84 25.77 25.81 2.04
C PRO A 84 25.92 24.32 2.35
N PRO A 85 27.07 23.68 2.02
CA PRO A 85 27.23 22.23 2.24
C PRO A 85 27.00 21.79 3.68
N THR A 86 27.41 22.58 4.67
CA THR A 86 27.20 22.29 6.10
C THR A 86 25.71 22.30 6.48
N GLU A 87 24.94 23.23 5.95
CA GLU A 87 23.50 23.29 6.17
C GLU A 87 22.78 22.14 5.45
N ALA A 88 23.22 21.79 4.24
CA ALA A 88 22.69 20.66 3.50
C ALA A 88 22.87 19.32 4.25
N GLU A 89 24.02 19.12 4.89
CA GLU A 89 24.28 17.94 5.72
C GLU A 89 23.37 17.90 6.97
N GLN A 90 23.18 19.03 7.63
CA GLN A 90 22.27 19.11 8.78
C GLN A 90 20.83 18.81 8.39
N LEU A 91 20.36 19.40 7.30
CA LEU A 91 19.01 19.16 6.78
C LEU A 91 18.81 17.69 6.35
N ALA A 92 19.83 17.07 5.78
CA ALA A 92 19.81 15.65 5.43
C ALA A 92 19.72 14.75 6.67
N ALA A 93 20.46 15.08 7.74
CA ALA A 93 20.37 14.36 9.01
C ALA A 93 19.00 14.49 9.65
N GLU A 94 18.43 15.70 9.71
CA GLU A 94 17.07 15.92 10.21
C GLU A 94 16.02 15.17 9.39
N LEU A 95 16.17 15.13 8.06
CA LEU A 95 15.27 14.37 7.19
C LEU A 95 15.36 12.86 7.45
N THR A 96 16.53 12.34 7.76
CA THR A 96 16.69 10.93 8.13
C THR A 96 15.94 10.61 9.42
N GLU A 97 16.01 11.47 10.43
CA GLU A 97 15.22 11.34 11.66
C GLU A 97 13.71 11.44 11.38
N CYS A 98 13.30 12.41 10.56
CA CYS A 98 11.91 12.55 10.13
C CYS A 98 11.38 11.30 9.40
N ALA A 99 12.22 10.64 8.60
CA ALA A 99 11.85 9.41 7.92
C ALA A 99 11.51 8.29 8.91
N GLU A 100 12.27 8.16 9.98
CA GLU A 100 12.02 7.16 11.02
C GLU A 100 10.72 7.46 11.80
N ILE A 101 10.53 8.71 12.21
CA ILE A 101 9.30 9.16 12.89
C ILE A 101 8.07 8.93 11.99
N SER A 102 8.19 9.26 10.72
CA SER A 102 7.13 9.07 9.71
C SER A 102 6.77 7.58 9.53
N ALA A 103 7.78 6.70 9.50
CA ALA A 103 7.55 5.26 9.41
C ALA A 103 6.84 4.70 10.65
N GLN A 104 7.24 5.15 11.83
CA GLN A 104 6.57 4.78 13.09
C GLN A 104 5.12 5.26 13.11
N LEU A 105 4.85 6.48 12.63
CA LEU A 105 3.50 7.03 12.53
C LEU A 105 2.64 6.20 11.57
N ASP A 106 3.14 5.90 10.38
CA ASP A 106 2.45 5.05 9.41
C ASP A 106 2.08 3.69 10.01
N GLN A 107 3.00 3.05 10.71
CA GLN A 107 2.77 1.75 11.34
C GLN A 107 1.74 1.84 12.47
N ARG A 108 1.80 2.88 13.30
CA ARG A 108 0.83 3.08 14.39
C ARG A 108 -0.57 3.32 13.85
N MET A 109 -0.71 4.13 12.81
CA MET A 109 -2.01 4.38 12.17
C MET A 109 -2.56 3.13 11.47
N GLN A 110 -1.72 2.33 10.84
CA GLN A 110 -2.10 1.02 10.30
C GLN A 110 -2.65 0.10 11.40
N ASN A 111 -1.98 0.03 12.54
CA ASN A 111 -2.42 -0.79 13.67
C ASN A 111 -3.78 -0.32 14.22
N ILE A 112 -4.01 0.99 14.29
CA ILE A 112 -5.31 1.55 14.70
C ILE A 112 -6.41 1.12 13.73
N ARG A 113 -6.17 1.27 12.42
CA ARG A 113 -7.12 0.83 11.38
C ARG A 113 -7.46 -0.65 11.53
N ASN A 114 -6.47 -1.50 11.73
CA ASN A 114 -6.67 -2.94 11.83
C ASN A 114 -7.49 -3.31 13.06
N ARG A 115 -7.24 -2.64 14.20
CA ARG A 115 -8.04 -2.82 15.42
C ARG A 115 -9.48 -2.37 15.23
N LEU A 116 -9.72 -1.26 14.53
CA LEU A 116 -11.07 -0.81 14.19
C LEU A 116 -11.82 -1.80 13.30
N ALA A 117 -11.15 -2.39 12.33
CA ALA A 117 -11.73 -3.38 11.44
C ALA A 117 -12.12 -4.66 12.21
N GLN A 118 -11.27 -5.13 13.12
CA GLN A 118 -11.56 -6.29 13.98
C GLN A 118 -12.76 -6.03 14.89
N ALA A 119 -12.81 -4.87 15.56
CA ALA A 119 -13.92 -4.50 16.42
C ALA A 119 -15.25 -4.40 15.66
N ALA A 120 -15.23 -3.94 14.42
CA ALA A 120 -16.41 -3.87 13.56
C ALA A 120 -16.90 -5.27 13.14
N GLU A 121 -16.00 -6.24 12.97
CA GLU A 121 -16.38 -7.61 12.63
C GLU A 121 -16.95 -8.37 13.83
N GLU A 122 -16.37 -8.19 15.00
CA GLU A 122 -16.86 -8.79 16.26
C GLU A 122 -18.27 -8.30 16.63
N ASN A 123 -18.62 -7.06 16.26
CA ASN A 123 -19.91 -6.45 16.50
C ASN A 123 -20.95 -6.69 15.40
N LYS A 124 -20.62 -7.41 14.35
CA LYS A 124 -21.63 -7.83 13.37
C LYS A 124 -22.61 -8.79 14.05
N PRO A 125 -23.93 -8.54 14.02
CA PRO A 125 -24.90 -9.47 14.56
C PRO A 125 -24.72 -10.80 13.84
N SER A 126 -24.44 -11.84 14.62
CA SER A 126 -24.43 -13.22 14.14
C SER A 126 -25.74 -13.44 13.40
N ASN A 127 -25.65 -13.61 12.10
CA ASN A 127 -26.79 -14.01 11.28
C ASN A 127 -27.12 -15.45 11.70
N ARG A 128 -27.84 -15.61 12.80
CA ARG A 128 -28.41 -16.88 13.21
C ARG A 128 -29.22 -17.35 12.02
N LYS A 129 -28.65 -18.28 11.29
CA LYS A 129 -29.33 -19.08 10.29
C LYS A 129 -30.69 -19.45 10.86
N GLY A 130 -31.71 -19.18 10.07
CA GLY A 130 -33.10 -19.23 10.45
C GLY A 130 -33.46 -20.44 11.30
N LEU A 131 -34.22 -20.14 12.31
CA LEU A 131 -35.08 -21.13 12.93
C LEU A 131 -35.86 -21.85 11.80
N PRO A 132 -35.89 -23.20 11.83
CA PRO A 132 -36.79 -23.90 10.91
C PRO A 132 -38.20 -23.38 11.15
N ILE A 133 -38.80 -22.88 10.12
CA ILE A 133 -40.19 -22.55 10.13
C ILE A 133 -40.92 -23.87 10.35
N LEU A 134 -41.41 -24.07 11.55
CA LEU A 134 -42.38 -25.11 11.83
C LEU A 134 -43.60 -24.82 10.99
N SER A 135 -43.75 -25.53 9.92
CA SER A 135 -45.00 -25.54 9.17
C SER A 135 -46.12 -25.97 10.12
N PRO A 136 -47.25 -25.28 10.15
CA PRO A 136 -48.39 -25.74 10.93
C PRO A 136 -48.90 -27.03 10.31
N LEU A 137 -48.64 -28.09 11.05
CA LEU A 137 -49.31 -29.35 10.74
C LEU A 137 -50.79 -29.20 10.84
N GLY A 138 -51.35 -29.49 9.72
CA GLY A 138 -52.31 -30.56 9.67
C GLY A 138 -53.68 -30.22 10.08
N LYS A 139 -54.44 -30.00 9.15
CA LYS A 139 -55.87 -30.26 9.30
C LYS A 139 -56.15 -31.70 9.08
N LEU A 140 -56.53 -32.36 10.14
CA LEU A 140 -57.47 -33.44 10.09
C LEU A 140 -58.79 -32.90 9.53
N THR A 141 -59.12 -33.31 8.39
CA THR A 141 -60.49 -33.22 7.92
C THR A 141 -61.06 -34.61 7.89
N ASN A 142 -61.91 -34.85 8.84
CA ASN A 142 -62.89 -35.89 8.72
C ASN A 142 -64.12 -35.26 8.03
N PHE A 143 -64.57 -35.99 7.07
CA PHE A 143 -65.77 -35.82 6.25
C PHE A 143 -65.64 -34.94 5.02
#